data_2c4dfd0673a4e6bf307aa44fb5b449bf
#
_entry.id   2c4dfd0673a4e6bf307aa44fb5b449bf
#
_cell.length_a   1.000
_cell.length_b   1.000
_cell.length_c   1.000
_cell.angle_alpha   90.00
_cell.angle_beta   90.00
_cell.angle_gamma   90.00
#
_symmetry.space_group_name_H-M   'P 1'
#
loop_
_entity.id
_entity.type
_entity.pdbx_description
1 polymer ?
#
loop_
_entity_poly.entity_id
_entity_poly.type
_entity_poly.pdbx_seq_one_letter_code
_entity_poly.pdbx_strand_id
1 'polypeptide(L)'
;MSGQDVAVVVDPSVPEEVAWSLRSNAQLLARVRRGLTPEFELDDSLPKGMALAVCLVLLDLVFLLAGLVPLVILTTGAILLLLLSRSLPAIKPGDEEPEGQGDLIQQARWYDGRYYLREDFDAEALPLLARTQRAINSVLGSHVNAEGLLDDVRNSVMLPQQEWEIARLLAKLSALRAEHNELIADGIAPEVAKAVQPLERALLNSEAAVAARVEALERYAGHVAEAERAYHAHGQIEELRARLPRYEELVAESGADGFAVPEISRLSEDADRLERALRRSVSSAHEAFRYLDG
;
A
#
# COMPACT_ATOMS: atom_id res chain seq x y z
N MET A 1 -0.17 10.77 -19.72
CA MET A 1 0.61 10.82 -18.47
C MET A 1 -0.19 10.05 -17.45
N SER A 2 0.19 8.78 -17.22
CA SER A 2 -0.47 7.91 -16.25
C SER A 2 -0.25 8.49 -14.85
N GLY A 3 -1.30 8.86 -14.16
CA GLY A 3 -1.21 9.30 -12.77
C GLY A 3 -0.61 8.15 -11.96
N GLN A 4 0.59 8.36 -11.41
CA GLN A 4 1.22 7.40 -10.53
C GLN A 4 0.31 7.26 -9.31
N ASP A 5 -0.36 6.11 -9.19
CA ASP A 5 -1.15 5.78 -8.02
C ASP A 5 -0.20 5.66 -6.83
N VAL A 6 -0.30 6.64 -5.94
CA VAL A 6 0.38 6.60 -4.65
C VAL A 6 -0.36 5.60 -3.77
N ALA A 7 0.37 4.60 -3.29
CA ALA A 7 -0.20 3.60 -2.38
C ALA A 7 -0.49 4.21 -1.00
N VAL A 8 -1.45 3.63 -0.29
CA VAL A 8 -1.75 3.99 1.11
C VAL A 8 -0.52 3.73 1.97
N VAL A 9 -0.09 4.74 2.71
CA VAL A 9 1.00 4.60 3.68
C VAL A 9 0.40 4.26 5.03
N VAL A 10 0.90 3.19 5.66
CA VAL A 10 0.44 2.73 6.97
C VAL A 10 1.63 2.73 7.93
N ASP A 11 1.39 3.17 9.16
CA ASP A 11 2.37 3.14 10.26
C ASP A 11 2.89 1.70 10.45
N PRO A 12 4.20 1.46 10.43
CA PRO A 12 4.79 0.14 10.66
C PRO A 12 4.44 -0.50 12.01
N SER A 13 3.96 0.27 12.99
CA SER A 13 3.49 -0.27 14.27
C SER A 13 2.10 -0.91 14.19
N VAL A 14 1.38 -0.75 13.08
CA VAL A 14 0.08 -1.40 12.83
C VAL A 14 0.32 -2.87 12.46
N PRO A 15 -0.45 -3.82 13.03
CA PRO A 15 -0.33 -5.23 12.68
C PRO A 15 -0.42 -5.45 11.16
N GLU A 16 0.41 -6.35 10.63
CA GLU A 16 0.56 -6.55 9.18
C GLU A 16 -0.75 -6.92 8.47
N GLU A 17 -1.60 -7.74 9.10
CA GLU A 17 -2.92 -8.12 8.57
C GLU A 17 -3.82 -6.90 8.36
N VAL A 18 -3.82 -5.99 9.36
CA VAL A 18 -4.60 -4.74 9.30
C VAL A 18 -3.99 -3.79 8.28
N ALA A 19 -2.66 -3.66 8.26
CA ALA A 19 -1.96 -2.82 7.30
C ALA A 19 -2.22 -3.25 5.85
N TRP A 20 -2.23 -4.57 5.61
CA TRP A 20 -2.60 -5.14 4.31
C TRP A 20 -4.05 -4.81 3.94
N SER A 21 -4.98 -4.98 4.88
CA SER A 21 -6.39 -4.66 4.70
C SER A 21 -6.61 -3.18 4.36
N LEU A 22 -5.94 -2.26 5.07
CA LEU A 22 -6.00 -0.83 4.80
C LEU A 22 -5.42 -0.48 3.42
N ARG A 23 -4.26 -1.06 3.04
CA ARG A 23 -3.64 -0.81 1.72
C ARG A 23 -4.50 -1.30 0.57
N SER A 24 -5.12 -2.47 0.72
CA SER A 24 -5.95 -3.08 -0.31
C SER A 24 -7.28 -2.36 -0.55
N ASN A 25 -7.76 -1.57 0.41
CA ASN A 25 -9.09 -0.95 0.37
C ASN A 25 -9.05 0.60 0.34
N ALA A 26 -8.05 1.18 -0.32
CA ALA A 26 -7.83 2.64 -0.38
C ALA A 26 -9.08 3.43 -0.79
N GLN A 27 -9.83 2.97 -1.80
CA GLN A 27 -11.02 3.64 -2.30
C GLN A 27 -12.16 3.65 -1.29
N LEU A 28 -12.33 2.55 -0.54
CA LEU A 28 -13.35 2.46 0.49
C LEU A 28 -13.01 3.37 1.67
N LEU A 29 -11.73 3.38 2.08
CA LEU A 29 -11.23 4.29 3.12
C LEU A 29 -11.45 5.76 2.76
N ALA A 30 -11.19 6.14 1.50
CA ALA A 30 -11.45 7.49 1.01
C ALA A 30 -12.95 7.85 1.06
N ARG A 31 -13.86 6.92 0.74
CA ARG A 31 -15.30 7.12 0.89
C ARG A 31 -15.73 7.28 2.35
N VAL A 32 -15.23 6.41 3.23
CA VAL A 32 -15.52 6.46 4.67
C VAL A 32 -15.10 7.81 5.27
N ARG A 33 -13.90 8.30 4.89
CA ARG A 33 -13.36 9.58 5.40
C ARG A 33 -14.18 10.79 4.90
N ARG A 34 -14.75 10.72 3.69
CA ARG A 34 -15.66 11.76 3.15
C ARG A 34 -17.07 11.72 3.74
N GLY A 35 -17.36 10.82 4.67
CA GLY A 35 -18.69 10.63 5.23
C GLY A 35 -19.67 9.94 4.27
N LEU A 36 -19.19 9.43 3.15
CA LEU A 36 -19.93 8.59 2.21
C LEU A 36 -19.88 7.13 2.68
N THR A 37 -20.06 6.90 3.98
CA THR A 37 -20.39 5.55 4.45
C THR A 37 -21.69 5.18 3.77
N PRO A 38 -21.86 3.92 3.28
CA PRO A 38 -23.21 3.44 3.09
C PRO A 38 -23.90 3.67 4.44
N GLU A 39 -24.83 4.63 4.46
CA GLU A 39 -25.69 4.76 5.61
C GLU A 39 -26.23 3.36 5.83
N PHE A 40 -25.86 2.76 6.95
CA PHE A 40 -26.74 1.83 7.61
C PHE A 40 -27.96 2.70 7.91
N GLU A 41 -28.87 2.82 6.95
CA GLU A 41 -30.25 3.08 7.26
C GLU A 41 -30.61 1.93 8.23
N LEU A 42 -30.49 2.22 9.51
CA LEU A 42 -31.36 1.60 10.48
C LEU A 42 -32.72 1.92 9.92
N ASP A 43 -33.24 0.97 9.11
CA ASP A 43 -34.62 0.95 8.65
C ASP A 43 -35.45 0.88 9.93
N ASP A 44 -35.73 2.04 10.54
CA ASP A 44 -36.63 2.25 11.66
C ASP A 44 -38.09 1.98 11.22
N SER A 45 -38.26 1.61 9.94
CA SER A 45 -39.50 1.03 9.49
C SER A 45 -39.59 -0.36 10.08
N LEU A 46 -40.46 -0.53 11.07
CA LEU A 46 -40.97 -1.87 11.51
C LEU A 46 -41.07 -2.71 10.24
N PRO A 47 -40.30 -3.82 10.13
CA PRO A 47 -40.27 -4.59 8.90
C PRO A 47 -41.71 -4.90 8.52
N LYS A 48 -42.11 -4.49 7.32
CA LYS A 48 -43.50 -4.63 6.82
C LYS A 48 -44.09 -6.00 7.13
N GLY A 49 -43.24 -7.01 7.23
CA GLY A 49 -43.60 -8.34 7.69
C GLY A 49 -43.91 -8.47 9.20
N MET A 50 -43.35 -7.60 10.06
CA MET A 50 -43.65 -7.63 11.48
C MET A 50 -45.01 -6.93 11.75
N ALA A 51 -45.33 -5.88 11.03
CA ALA A 51 -46.65 -5.26 11.05
C ALA A 51 -47.75 -6.24 10.53
N LEU A 52 -47.43 -6.98 9.47
CA LEU A 52 -48.32 -8.00 8.91
C LEU A 52 -48.49 -9.19 9.85
N ALA A 53 -47.44 -9.63 10.53
CA ALA A 53 -47.50 -10.69 11.54
C ALA A 53 -48.33 -10.25 12.76
N VAL A 54 -48.18 -9.01 13.22
CA VAL A 54 -49.00 -8.47 14.32
C VAL A 54 -50.49 -8.38 13.90
N CYS A 55 -50.80 -7.95 12.69
CA CYS A 55 -52.15 -7.93 12.16
C CYS A 55 -52.75 -9.34 12.06
N LEU A 56 -52.00 -10.35 11.65
CA LEU A 56 -52.46 -11.74 11.57
C LEU A 56 -52.71 -12.34 12.95
N VAL A 57 -51.86 -12.05 13.94
CA VAL A 57 -52.05 -12.48 15.33
C VAL A 57 -53.30 -11.85 15.94
N LEU A 58 -53.58 -10.59 15.67
CA LEU A 58 -54.79 -9.90 16.09
C LEU A 58 -56.05 -10.50 15.42
N LEU A 59 -55.94 -10.86 14.14
CA LEU A 59 -57.01 -11.52 13.39
C LEU A 59 -57.31 -12.93 13.95
N ASP A 60 -56.29 -13.69 14.29
CA ASP A 60 -56.40 -14.99 14.96
C ASP A 60 -57.13 -14.89 16.30
N LEU A 61 -56.84 -13.84 17.07
CA LEU A 61 -57.53 -13.61 18.35
C LEU A 61 -59.02 -13.31 18.14
N VAL A 62 -59.39 -12.58 17.10
CA VAL A 62 -60.81 -12.29 16.74
C VAL A 62 -61.52 -13.57 16.29
N PHE A 63 -60.90 -14.42 15.48
CA PHE A 63 -61.47 -15.70 15.04
C PHE A 63 -61.64 -16.70 16.17
N LEU A 64 -60.71 -16.70 17.14
CA LEU A 64 -60.81 -17.52 18.34
C LEU A 64 -62.03 -17.12 19.21
N LEU A 65 -62.25 -15.79 19.38
CA LEU A 65 -63.41 -15.26 20.11
C LEU A 65 -64.75 -15.50 19.39
N ALA A 66 -64.74 -15.59 18.05
CA ALA A 66 -65.89 -15.89 17.24
C ALA A 66 -66.22 -17.40 17.12
N GLY A 67 -65.42 -18.29 17.73
CA GLY A 67 -65.61 -19.74 17.70
C GLY A 67 -65.29 -20.43 16.37
N LEU A 68 -64.59 -19.75 15.45
CA LEU A 68 -64.25 -20.24 14.12
C LEU A 68 -62.90 -20.99 14.11
N VAL A 69 -62.81 -22.07 14.90
CA VAL A 69 -61.59 -22.86 15.12
C VAL A 69 -60.89 -23.32 13.82
N PRO A 70 -61.60 -23.77 12.75
CA PRO A 70 -60.88 -24.19 11.53
C PRO A 70 -60.18 -23.06 10.80
N LEU A 71 -60.64 -21.81 10.94
CA LEU A 71 -60.00 -20.64 10.33
C LEU A 71 -58.74 -20.24 11.08
N VAL A 72 -58.70 -20.40 12.42
CA VAL A 72 -57.51 -20.17 13.25
C VAL A 72 -56.38 -21.11 12.86
N ILE A 73 -56.70 -22.41 12.62
CA ILE A 73 -55.69 -23.39 12.19
C ILE A 73 -55.09 -23.03 10.84
N LEU A 74 -55.88 -22.47 9.91
CA LEU A 74 -55.43 -22.11 8.58
C LEU A 74 -54.52 -20.84 8.60
N THR A 75 -54.88 -19.86 9.43
CA THR A 75 -54.10 -18.64 9.59
C THR A 75 -52.81 -18.88 10.35
N THR A 76 -52.78 -19.69 11.40
CA THR A 76 -51.59 -20.10 12.15
C THR A 76 -50.64 -20.89 11.24
N GLY A 77 -51.18 -21.79 10.39
CA GLY A 77 -50.40 -22.49 9.37
C GLY A 77 -49.73 -21.58 8.36
N ALA A 78 -50.46 -20.55 7.91
CA ALA A 78 -49.91 -19.55 7.00
C ALA A 78 -48.81 -18.69 7.65
N ILE A 79 -48.98 -18.31 8.92
CA ILE A 79 -47.95 -17.59 9.71
C ILE A 79 -46.71 -18.46 9.87
N LEU A 80 -46.86 -19.74 10.20
CA LEU A 80 -45.75 -20.66 10.37
C LEU A 80 -45.01 -20.88 9.05
N LEU A 81 -45.73 -21.01 7.92
CA LEU A 81 -45.13 -21.11 6.59
C LEU A 81 -44.38 -19.85 6.21
N LEU A 82 -44.90 -18.69 6.55
CA LEU A 82 -44.24 -17.36 6.32
C LEU A 82 -42.98 -17.19 7.18
N LEU A 83 -42.99 -17.67 8.42
CA LEU A 83 -41.84 -17.68 9.30
C LEU A 83 -40.79 -18.70 8.83
N LEU A 84 -41.23 -19.88 8.35
CA LEU A 84 -40.32 -20.90 7.81
C LEU A 84 -39.68 -20.44 6.48
N SER A 85 -40.44 -19.76 5.63
CA SER A 85 -39.89 -19.21 4.37
C SER A 85 -38.87 -18.10 4.61
N ARG A 86 -38.93 -17.41 5.76
CA ARG A 86 -37.97 -16.41 6.19
C ARG A 86 -36.70 -16.98 6.87
N SER A 87 -36.84 -18.19 7.49
CA SER A 87 -35.67 -18.88 8.06
C SER A 87 -34.87 -19.67 7.03
N LEU A 88 -35.36 -19.81 5.80
CA LEU A 88 -34.55 -20.27 4.67
C LEU A 88 -33.80 -19.04 4.16
N PRO A 89 -32.46 -19.06 4.15
CA PRO A 89 -31.69 -17.99 3.53
C PRO A 89 -32.10 -17.92 2.06
N ALA A 90 -32.85 -16.87 1.71
CA ALA A 90 -33.12 -16.55 0.32
C ALA A 90 -31.77 -16.20 -0.31
N ILE A 91 -31.21 -17.12 -1.09
CA ILE A 91 -30.09 -16.84 -1.99
C ILE A 91 -30.61 -15.80 -2.98
N LYS A 92 -30.44 -14.53 -2.67
CA LYS A 92 -30.54 -13.45 -3.65
C LYS A 92 -29.25 -13.46 -4.46
N PRO A 93 -29.28 -13.78 -5.75
CA PRO A 93 -28.12 -13.58 -6.60
C PRO A 93 -28.01 -12.07 -6.86
N GLY A 94 -27.12 -11.36 -6.17
CA GLY A 94 -26.86 -9.98 -6.54
C GLY A 94 -26.28 -9.04 -5.48
N ASP A 95 -26.41 -9.32 -4.20
CA ASP A 95 -25.83 -8.47 -3.14
C ASP A 95 -24.93 -9.33 -2.24
N GLU A 96 -23.77 -9.74 -2.77
CA GLU A 96 -22.65 -10.07 -1.92
C GLU A 96 -22.14 -8.75 -1.34
N GLU A 97 -22.75 -8.30 -0.24
CA GLU A 97 -22.02 -7.41 0.66
C GLU A 97 -20.80 -8.23 1.12
N PRO A 98 -19.59 -7.82 0.82
CA PRO A 98 -18.41 -8.56 1.28
C PRO A 98 -18.44 -8.54 2.80
N GLU A 99 -18.65 -9.72 3.38
CA GLU A 99 -18.39 -9.98 4.79
C GLU A 99 -17.00 -9.44 5.11
N GLY A 100 -16.91 -8.30 5.78
CA GLY A 100 -15.65 -7.62 6.07
C GLY A 100 -15.66 -6.10 5.90
N GLN A 101 -16.66 -5.49 5.23
CA GLN A 101 -16.71 -4.03 5.12
C GLN A 101 -16.95 -3.36 6.48
N GLY A 102 -17.77 -3.94 7.33
CA GLY A 102 -18.01 -3.48 8.70
C GLY A 102 -16.73 -3.50 9.54
N ASP A 103 -16.00 -4.60 9.48
CA ASP A 103 -14.73 -4.76 10.20
C ASP A 103 -13.66 -3.79 9.67
N LEU A 104 -13.61 -3.55 8.36
CA LEU A 104 -12.69 -2.59 7.77
C LEU A 104 -12.99 -1.15 8.21
N ILE A 105 -14.26 -0.75 8.26
CA ILE A 105 -14.68 0.57 8.74
C ILE A 105 -14.30 0.74 10.21
N GLN A 106 -14.50 -0.29 11.02
CA GLN A 106 -14.11 -0.27 12.42
C GLN A 106 -12.58 -0.19 12.57
N GLN A 107 -11.82 -0.97 11.80
CA GLN A 107 -10.36 -0.89 11.76
C GLN A 107 -9.88 0.49 11.32
N ALA A 108 -10.48 1.06 10.27
CA ALA A 108 -10.13 2.40 9.78
C ALA A 108 -10.32 3.49 10.84
N ARG A 109 -11.39 3.39 11.65
CA ARG A 109 -11.64 4.31 12.78
C ARG A 109 -10.68 4.07 13.94
N TRP A 110 -10.36 2.81 14.25
CA TRP A 110 -9.44 2.47 15.33
C TRP A 110 -8.01 2.94 15.07
N TYR A 111 -7.59 2.84 13.80
CA TYR A 111 -6.25 3.24 13.36
C TYR A 111 -6.25 4.62 12.68
N ASP A 112 -7.24 5.46 12.93
CA ASP A 112 -7.24 6.83 12.42
C ASP A 112 -5.99 7.59 12.88
N GLY A 113 -5.35 8.34 11.95
CA GLY A 113 -4.05 8.98 12.18
C GLY A 113 -2.83 8.04 12.08
N ARG A 114 -3.02 6.72 11.86
CA ARG A 114 -1.95 5.76 11.61
C ARG A 114 -1.87 5.28 10.17
N TYR A 115 -2.57 5.94 9.28
CA TYR A 115 -2.47 5.75 7.84
C TYR A 115 -2.76 7.05 7.12
N TYR A 116 -2.16 7.20 5.95
CA TYR A 116 -2.37 8.33 5.06
C TYR A 116 -2.89 7.86 3.72
N LEU A 117 -3.90 8.59 3.23
CA LEU A 117 -4.49 8.40 1.91
C LEU A 117 -3.93 9.45 0.95
N ARG A 118 -4.11 9.22 -0.36
CA ARG A 118 -3.74 10.18 -1.40
C ARG A 118 -4.29 11.60 -1.13
N GLU A 119 -5.47 11.69 -0.53
CA GLU A 119 -6.19 12.94 -0.26
C GLU A 119 -5.56 13.78 0.87
N ASP A 120 -4.67 13.19 1.66
CA ASP A 120 -3.95 13.88 2.73
C ASP A 120 -2.76 14.69 2.19
N PHE A 121 -2.47 14.58 0.89
CA PHE A 121 -1.32 15.19 0.26
C PHE A 121 -1.72 16.19 -0.82
N ASP A 122 -1.08 17.35 -0.83
CA ASP A 122 -1.23 18.34 -1.90
C ASP A 122 -0.49 17.94 -3.18
N ALA A 123 -0.62 18.79 -4.21
CA ALA A 123 -0.01 18.53 -5.52
C ALA A 123 1.53 18.53 -5.48
N GLU A 124 2.16 19.17 -4.50
CA GLU A 124 3.61 19.26 -4.33
C GLU A 124 4.16 18.07 -3.54
N ALA A 125 3.41 17.56 -2.57
CA ALA A 125 3.78 16.42 -1.75
C ALA A 125 3.68 15.07 -2.51
N LEU A 126 2.67 14.90 -3.36
CA LEU A 126 2.44 13.65 -4.09
C LEU A 126 3.63 13.16 -4.92
N PRO A 127 4.35 13.99 -5.69
CA PRO A 127 5.54 13.57 -6.41
C PRO A 127 6.66 13.06 -5.49
N LEU A 128 6.86 13.71 -4.34
CA LEU A 128 7.88 13.31 -3.36
C LEU A 128 7.54 11.95 -2.74
N LEU A 129 6.27 11.74 -2.37
CA LEU A 129 5.81 10.45 -1.86
C LEU A 129 5.95 9.33 -2.90
N ALA A 130 5.57 9.59 -4.15
CA ALA A 130 5.73 8.62 -5.24
C ALA A 130 7.20 8.26 -5.51
N ARG A 131 8.13 9.21 -5.37
CA ARG A 131 9.58 8.98 -5.47
C ARG A 131 10.07 8.10 -4.32
N THR A 132 9.63 8.40 -3.09
CA THR A 132 9.92 7.61 -1.89
C THR A 132 9.49 6.16 -2.07
N GLN A 133 8.23 5.93 -2.45
CA GLN A 133 7.68 4.58 -2.65
C GLN A 133 8.41 3.80 -3.73
N ARG A 134 8.76 4.46 -4.85
CA ARG A 134 9.54 3.81 -5.92
C ARG A 134 10.94 3.40 -5.45
N ALA A 135 11.63 4.28 -4.74
CA ALA A 135 12.96 3.98 -4.21
C ALA A 135 12.92 2.78 -3.25
N ILE A 136 12.00 2.79 -2.29
CA ILE A 136 11.82 1.71 -1.31
C ILE A 136 11.46 0.40 -1.98
N ASN A 137 10.47 0.40 -2.88
CA ASN A 137 10.03 -0.80 -3.59
C ASN A 137 11.15 -1.40 -4.46
N SER A 138 12.00 -0.55 -5.07
CA SER A 138 13.13 -1.03 -5.86
C SER A 138 14.19 -1.74 -5.01
N VAL A 139 14.40 -1.28 -3.77
CA VAL A 139 15.33 -1.92 -2.84
C VAL A 139 14.76 -3.23 -2.31
N LEU A 140 13.53 -3.19 -1.78
CA LEU A 140 12.89 -4.38 -1.19
C LEU A 140 12.66 -5.49 -2.21
N GLY A 141 12.41 -5.13 -3.49
CA GLY A 141 12.20 -6.08 -4.59
C GLY A 141 13.49 -6.56 -5.28
N SER A 142 14.69 -6.12 -4.84
CA SER A 142 15.96 -6.51 -5.49
C SER A 142 16.42 -7.90 -5.07
N HIS A 143 17.06 -8.64 -5.98
CA HIS A 143 17.66 -9.95 -5.67
C HIS A 143 18.82 -9.81 -4.70
N VAL A 144 19.62 -8.76 -4.81
CA VAL A 144 20.74 -8.54 -3.89
C VAL A 144 20.28 -8.34 -2.45
N ASN A 145 19.07 -7.81 -2.23
CA ASN A 145 18.45 -7.74 -0.92
C ASN A 145 17.93 -9.12 -0.48
N ALA A 146 17.22 -9.83 -1.37
CA ALA A 146 16.67 -11.17 -1.09
C ALA A 146 17.75 -12.23 -0.82
N GLU A 147 18.92 -12.13 -1.47
CA GLU A 147 20.07 -13.02 -1.27
C GLU A 147 20.93 -12.64 -0.04
N GLY A 148 20.50 -11.63 0.74
CA GLY A 148 21.22 -11.22 1.95
C GLY A 148 22.57 -10.54 1.68
N LEU A 149 22.84 -10.07 0.46
CA LEU A 149 24.03 -9.27 0.14
C LEU A 149 23.95 -7.87 0.73
N LEU A 150 22.73 -7.42 1.01
CA LEU A 150 22.39 -6.25 1.82
C LEU A 150 21.86 -6.72 3.17
N ASP A 151 21.72 -5.82 4.13
CA ASP A 151 21.06 -6.11 5.41
C ASP A 151 19.53 -6.15 5.19
N ASP A 152 19.02 -7.29 4.72
CA ASP A 152 17.60 -7.50 4.37
C ASP A 152 16.68 -7.31 5.58
N VAL A 153 17.11 -7.78 6.77
CA VAL A 153 16.35 -7.62 8.02
C VAL A 153 16.24 -6.14 8.38
N ARG A 154 17.32 -5.41 8.28
CA ARG A 154 17.32 -3.96 8.56
C ARG A 154 16.52 -3.20 7.51
N ASN A 155 16.65 -3.52 6.22
CA ASN A 155 15.90 -2.92 5.14
C ASN A 155 14.38 -3.12 5.32
N SER A 156 13.95 -4.32 5.71
CA SER A 156 12.53 -4.64 5.92
C SER A 156 11.89 -3.86 7.08
N VAL A 157 12.67 -3.39 8.03
CA VAL A 157 12.19 -2.60 9.18
C VAL A 157 12.35 -1.09 8.94
N MET A 158 13.53 -0.67 8.49
CA MET A 158 13.87 0.74 8.40
C MET A 158 13.22 1.45 7.20
N LEU A 159 13.12 0.79 6.04
CA LEU A 159 12.56 1.43 4.86
C LEU A 159 11.05 1.74 5.01
N PRO A 160 10.20 0.85 5.53
CA PRO A 160 8.82 1.20 5.87
C PRO A 160 8.72 2.32 6.91
N GLN A 161 9.64 2.34 7.89
CA GLN A 161 9.69 3.42 8.87
C GLN A 161 10.04 4.77 8.22
N GLN A 162 10.98 4.80 7.28
CA GLN A 162 11.33 5.99 6.53
C GLN A 162 10.17 6.46 5.63
N GLU A 163 9.46 5.54 4.98
CA GLU A 163 8.25 5.86 4.22
C GLU A 163 7.21 6.56 5.09
N TRP A 164 6.93 5.97 6.25
CA TRP A 164 5.97 6.51 7.21
C TRP A 164 6.35 7.92 7.68
N GLU A 165 7.62 8.13 8.09
CA GLU A 165 8.10 9.42 8.55
C GLU A 165 8.02 10.50 7.47
N ILE A 166 8.40 10.17 6.22
CA ILE A 166 8.29 11.07 5.08
C ILE A 166 6.82 11.39 4.81
N ALA A 167 5.95 10.39 4.75
CA ALA A 167 4.52 10.59 4.51
C ALA A 167 3.89 11.47 5.60
N ARG A 168 4.20 11.22 6.87
CA ARG A 168 3.72 12.01 8.01
C ARG A 168 4.14 13.49 7.90
N LEU A 169 5.39 13.75 7.50
CA LEU A 169 5.87 15.11 7.31
C LEU A 169 5.23 15.78 6.10
N LEU A 170 5.06 15.06 5.00
CA LEU A 170 4.40 15.57 3.79
C LEU A 170 2.92 15.89 4.05
N ALA A 171 2.19 15.04 4.75
CA ALA A 171 0.80 15.30 5.12
C ALA A 171 0.68 16.53 6.02
N LYS A 172 1.59 16.67 7.00
CA LYS A 172 1.63 17.86 7.85
C LYS A 172 1.95 19.15 7.07
N LEU A 173 2.88 19.06 6.12
CA LEU A 173 3.20 20.20 5.23
C LEU A 173 2.00 20.58 4.37
N SER A 174 1.31 19.60 3.79
CA SER A 174 0.10 19.82 2.98
C SER A 174 -1.01 20.51 3.78
N ALA A 175 -1.27 20.06 5.01
CA ALA A 175 -2.24 20.68 5.91
C ALA A 175 -1.86 22.13 6.25
N LEU A 176 -0.60 22.38 6.66
CA LEU A 176 -0.12 23.72 7.00
C LEU A 176 -0.12 24.68 5.80
N ARG A 177 0.13 24.19 4.58
CA ARG A 177 0.01 25.01 3.36
C ARG A 177 -1.44 25.36 3.08
N ALA A 178 -2.38 24.43 3.27
CA ALA A 178 -3.81 24.71 3.12
C ALA A 178 -4.26 25.79 4.10
N GLU A 179 -3.93 25.65 5.39
CA GLU A 179 -4.21 26.67 6.41
C GLU A 179 -3.57 28.03 6.07
N HIS A 180 -2.32 28.02 5.62
CA HIS A 180 -1.62 29.24 5.22
C HIS A 180 -2.31 29.92 4.04
N ASN A 181 -2.69 29.15 3.01
CA ASN A 181 -3.37 29.67 1.84
C ASN A 181 -4.77 30.26 2.18
N GLU A 182 -5.50 29.64 3.11
CA GLU A 182 -6.76 30.19 3.62
C GLU A 182 -6.56 31.54 4.33
N LEU A 183 -5.51 31.67 5.17
CA LEU A 183 -5.19 32.90 5.87
C LEU A 183 -4.87 34.06 4.92
N ILE A 184 -4.26 33.79 3.76
CA ILE A 184 -3.88 34.85 2.81
C ILE A 184 -4.92 35.09 1.70
N ALA A 185 -5.93 34.21 1.56
CA ALA A 185 -6.91 34.28 0.47
C ALA A 185 -7.71 35.59 0.47
N ASP A 186 -8.05 36.12 1.64
CA ASP A 186 -8.83 37.36 1.78
C ASP A 186 -7.98 38.64 1.72
N GLY A 187 -6.67 38.49 1.46
CA GLY A 187 -5.71 39.59 1.46
C GLY A 187 -5.15 39.88 2.84
N ILE A 188 -3.88 40.21 2.93
CA ILE A 188 -3.17 40.46 4.19
C ILE A 188 -2.82 41.94 4.29
N ALA A 189 -3.11 42.57 5.44
CA ALA A 189 -2.67 43.92 5.74
C ALA A 189 -1.12 43.98 5.74
N PRO A 190 -0.49 45.09 5.28
CA PRO A 190 0.96 45.20 5.19
C PRO A 190 1.72 44.92 6.50
N GLU A 191 1.07 45.21 7.64
CA GLU A 191 1.60 44.98 8.97
C GLU A 191 1.69 43.48 9.28
N VAL A 192 0.69 42.71 8.81
CA VAL A 192 0.58 41.26 9.02
C VAL A 192 1.53 40.50 8.07
N ALA A 193 1.77 41.04 6.87
CA ALA A 193 2.66 40.42 5.88
C ALA A 193 4.07 40.13 6.42
N LYS A 194 4.59 41.02 7.30
CA LYS A 194 5.88 40.79 7.97
C LYS A 194 5.86 39.62 8.95
N ALA A 195 4.72 39.36 9.58
CA ALA A 195 4.55 38.25 10.53
C ALA A 195 4.38 36.89 9.79
N VAL A 196 3.91 36.89 8.55
CA VAL A 196 3.71 35.70 7.72
C VAL A 196 5.00 35.17 7.15
N GLN A 197 5.97 36.03 6.80
CA GLN A 197 7.26 35.63 6.22
C GLN A 197 8.03 34.51 6.96
N PRO A 198 8.10 34.50 8.31
CA PRO A 198 8.74 33.40 9.04
C PRO A 198 8.04 32.05 8.85
N LEU A 199 6.69 32.03 8.71
CA LEU A 199 5.90 30.82 8.48
C LEU A 199 6.19 30.27 7.07
N GLU A 200 6.19 31.11 6.04
CA GLU A 200 6.56 30.73 4.67
C GLU A 200 7.96 30.12 4.61
N ARG A 201 8.93 30.76 5.29
CA ARG A 201 10.29 30.22 5.35
C ARG A 201 10.36 28.88 6.07
N ALA A 202 9.58 28.70 7.13
CA ALA A 202 9.53 27.43 7.83
C ALA A 202 8.95 26.30 6.95
N LEU A 203 7.89 26.59 6.18
CA LEU A 203 7.33 25.64 5.22
C LEU A 203 8.36 25.25 4.16
N LEU A 204 9.00 26.23 3.50
CA LEU A 204 10.04 25.99 2.47
C LEU A 204 11.24 25.21 3.02
N ASN A 205 11.73 25.56 4.21
CA ASN A 205 12.85 24.84 4.83
C ASN A 205 12.48 23.41 5.19
N SER A 206 11.25 23.18 5.67
CA SER A 206 10.77 21.84 6.00
C SER A 206 10.59 20.99 4.75
N GLU A 207 10.07 21.56 3.66
CA GLU A 207 9.97 20.90 2.37
C GLU A 207 11.36 20.51 1.83
N ALA A 208 12.33 21.43 1.84
CA ALA A 208 13.69 21.15 1.41
C ALA A 208 14.34 20.02 2.24
N ALA A 209 14.06 19.97 3.56
CA ALA A 209 14.56 18.89 4.42
C ALA A 209 13.93 17.53 4.06
N VAL A 210 12.63 17.50 3.76
CA VAL A 210 11.97 16.26 3.31
C VAL A 210 12.49 15.85 1.93
N ALA A 211 12.63 16.78 1.00
CA ALA A 211 13.19 16.50 -0.33
C ALA A 211 14.61 15.91 -0.24
N ALA A 212 15.45 16.42 0.64
CA ALA A 212 16.79 15.90 0.87
C ALA A 212 16.78 14.44 1.39
N ARG A 213 15.79 14.07 2.24
CA ARG A 213 15.60 12.67 2.68
C ARG A 213 15.18 11.77 1.52
N VAL A 214 14.26 12.24 0.68
CA VAL A 214 13.83 11.48 -0.52
C VAL A 214 15.02 11.25 -1.46
N GLU A 215 15.85 12.28 -1.70
CA GLU A 215 17.06 12.15 -2.51
C GLU A 215 18.08 11.17 -1.92
N ALA A 216 18.18 11.10 -0.59
CA ALA A 216 19.05 10.12 0.07
C ALA A 216 18.55 8.69 -0.16
N LEU A 217 17.24 8.46 -0.09
CA LEU A 217 16.63 7.16 -0.42
C LEU A 217 16.83 6.79 -1.90
N GLU A 218 16.69 7.75 -2.82
CA GLU A 218 16.94 7.51 -4.24
C GLU A 218 18.39 7.16 -4.53
N ARG A 219 19.33 7.84 -3.87
CA ARG A 219 20.76 7.49 -3.98
C ARG A 219 21.02 6.06 -3.48
N TYR A 220 20.46 5.69 -2.34
CA TYR A 220 20.54 4.33 -1.83
C TYR A 220 19.98 3.32 -2.84
N ALA A 221 18.77 3.54 -3.34
CA ALA A 221 18.15 2.71 -4.38
C ALA A 221 19.00 2.64 -5.66
N GLY A 222 19.65 3.72 -6.04
CA GLY A 222 20.61 3.76 -7.15
C GLY A 222 21.79 2.82 -6.98
N HIS A 223 22.41 2.81 -5.80
CA HIS A 223 23.50 1.88 -5.47
C HIS A 223 23.04 0.42 -5.43
N VAL A 224 21.83 0.16 -4.93
CA VAL A 224 21.23 -1.17 -4.96
C VAL A 224 20.99 -1.63 -6.40
N ALA A 225 20.49 -0.76 -7.28
CA ALA A 225 20.29 -1.08 -8.69
C ALA A 225 21.61 -1.32 -9.44
N GLU A 226 22.71 -0.68 -9.04
CA GLU A 226 24.04 -0.98 -9.57
C GLU A 226 24.54 -2.34 -9.10
N ALA A 227 24.36 -2.67 -7.81
CA ALA A 227 24.67 -3.98 -7.27
C ALA A 227 23.88 -5.08 -7.95
N GLU A 228 22.59 -4.88 -8.18
CA GLU A 228 21.70 -5.79 -8.90
C GLU A 228 22.20 -6.11 -10.31
N ARG A 229 22.58 -5.06 -11.06
CA ARG A 229 23.16 -5.24 -12.41
C ARG A 229 24.46 -6.04 -12.39
N ALA A 230 25.35 -5.74 -11.44
CA ALA A 230 26.61 -6.46 -11.30
C ALA A 230 26.39 -7.93 -10.86
N TYR A 231 25.40 -8.19 -10.00
CA TYR A 231 25.02 -9.54 -9.57
C TYR A 231 24.52 -10.38 -10.74
N HIS A 232 23.60 -9.84 -11.54
CA HIS A 232 23.10 -10.55 -12.73
C HIS A 232 24.19 -10.79 -13.77
N ALA A 233 25.04 -9.80 -14.03
CA ALA A 233 26.16 -9.99 -14.96
C ALA A 233 27.16 -11.04 -14.48
N HIS A 234 27.45 -11.08 -13.18
CA HIS A 234 28.30 -12.11 -12.59
C HIS A 234 27.69 -13.50 -12.79
N GLY A 235 26.40 -13.69 -12.49
CA GLY A 235 25.69 -14.96 -12.71
C GLY A 235 25.74 -15.42 -14.16
N GLN A 236 25.55 -14.51 -15.12
CA GLN A 236 25.67 -14.84 -16.55
C GLN A 236 27.07 -15.31 -16.93
N ILE A 237 28.12 -14.68 -16.40
CA ILE A 237 29.49 -15.09 -16.68
C ILE A 237 29.79 -16.45 -16.04
N GLU A 238 29.33 -16.73 -14.85
CA GLU A 238 29.50 -18.06 -14.23
C GLU A 238 28.78 -19.16 -15.04
N GLU A 239 27.60 -18.86 -15.59
CA GLU A 239 26.89 -19.78 -16.48
C GLU A 239 27.68 -20.03 -17.78
N LEU A 240 28.26 -18.98 -18.37
CA LEU A 240 29.13 -19.11 -19.53
C LEU A 240 30.38 -19.94 -19.23
N ARG A 241 31.03 -19.70 -18.09
CA ARG A 241 32.17 -20.47 -17.62
C ARG A 241 31.85 -21.96 -17.47
N ALA A 242 30.69 -22.28 -16.93
CA ALA A 242 30.27 -23.67 -16.77
C ALA A 242 30.07 -24.40 -18.13
N ARG A 243 29.80 -23.65 -19.18
CA ARG A 243 29.66 -24.19 -20.55
C ARG A 243 30.97 -24.28 -21.31
N LEU A 244 32.00 -23.57 -20.89
CA LEU A 244 33.31 -23.45 -21.58
C LEU A 244 33.94 -24.80 -21.94
N PRO A 245 34.03 -25.82 -21.06
CA PRO A 245 34.68 -27.11 -21.38
C PRO A 245 34.10 -27.78 -22.62
N ARG A 246 32.81 -27.62 -22.90
CA ARG A 246 32.17 -28.17 -24.10
C ARG A 246 32.63 -27.49 -25.38
N TYR A 247 32.90 -26.18 -25.31
CA TYR A 247 33.43 -25.42 -26.46
C TYR A 247 34.91 -25.71 -26.66
N GLU A 248 35.70 -25.91 -25.58
CA GLU A 248 37.10 -26.33 -25.65
C GLU A 248 37.24 -27.72 -26.28
N GLU A 249 36.37 -28.67 -25.91
CA GLU A 249 36.29 -29.98 -26.52
C GLU A 249 36.00 -29.92 -28.05
N LEU A 250 35.04 -29.09 -28.46
CA LEU A 250 34.72 -28.88 -29.86
C LEU A 250 35.87 -28.24 -30.63
N VAL A 251 36.57 -27.29 -30.05
CA VAL A 251 37.75 -26.62 -30.64
C VAL A 251 38.91 -27.62 -30.79
N ALA A 252 39.15 -28.45 -29.80
CA ALA A 252 40.16 -29.51 -29.88
C ALA A 252 39.84 -30.57 -30.96
N GLU A 253 38.58 -30.99 -31.06
CA GLU A 253 38.12 -31.92 -32.09
C GLU A 253 38.21 -31.34 -33.52
N SER A 254 37.93 -30.05 -33.66
CA SER A 254 37.91 -29.33 -34.95
C SER A 254 39.28 -28.88 -35.44
N GLY A 255 40.31 -28.93 -34.58
CA GLY A 255 41.69 -28.46 -34.89
C GLY A 255 41.81 -26.93 -34.98
N ALA A 256 40.84 -26.18 -34.37
CA ALA A 256 40.76 -24.75 -34.42
C ALA A 256 41.55 -24.03 -33.30
N ASP A 257 42.55 -24.66 -32.72
CA ASP A 257 43.29 -24.24 -31.50
C ASP A 257 43.87 -22.83 -31.50
N GLY A 258 44.03 -22.18 -32.64
CA GLY A 258 44.73 -20.89 -32.74
C GLY A 258 43.91 -19.66 -32.29
N PHE A 259 42.59 -19.76 -32.17
CA PHE A 259 41.72 -18.58 -31.99
C PHE A 259 40.97 -18.50 -30.65
N ALA A 260 40.78 -19.62 -29.96
CA ALA A 260 39.86 -19.69 -28.79
C ALA A 260 40.49 -19.35 -27.44
N VAL A 261 41.78 -19.61 -27.24
CA VAL A 261 42.46 -19.47 -25.94
C VAL A 261 42.53 -18.03 -25.39
N PRO A 262 42.79 -16.98 -26.22
CA PRO A 262 42.84 -15.61 -25.69
C PRO A 262 41.48 -15.06 -25.24
N GLU A 263 40.38 -15.49 -25.87
CA GLU A 263 39.03 -15.00 -25.55
C GLU A 263 38.51 -15.64 -24.25
N ILE A 264 38.88 -16.87 -23.98
CA ILE A 264 38.56 -17.61 -22.75
C ILE A 264 39.23 -16.95 -21.52
N SER A 265 40.49 -16.54 -21.66
CA SER A 265 41.19 -15.83 -20.59
C SER A 265 40.53 -14.48 -20.27
N ARG A 266 40.00 -13.76 -21.27
CA ARG A 266 39.27 -12.51 -21.08
C ARG A 266 37.99 -12.68 -20.26
N LEU A 267 37.24 -13.77 -20.44
CA LEU A 267 36.04 -14.06 -19.65
C LEU A 267 36.35 -14.18 -18.15
N SER A 268 37.53 -14.73 -17.79
CA SER A 268 37.97 -14.81 -16.39
C SER A 268 38.26 -13.43 -15.82
N GLU A 269 38.95 -12.56 -16.58
CA GLU A 269 39.25 -11.18 -16.16
C GLU A 269 37.98 -10.34 -16.02
N ASP A 270 37.02 -10.53 -16.91
CA ASP A 270 35.72 -9.81 -16.88
C ASP A 270 34.89 -10.19 -15.67
N ALA A 271 34.88 -11.46 -15.29
CA ALA A 271 34.23 -11.92 -14.05
C ALA A 271 34.85 -11.29 -12.80
N ASP A 272 36.18 -11.25 -12.71
CA ASP A 272 36.88 -10.62 -11.58
C ASP A 272 36.60 -9.11 -11.49
N ARG A 273 36.40 -8.45 -12.65
CA ARG A 273 36.01 -7.03 -12.70
C ARG A 273 34.58 -6.84 -12.19
N LEU A 274 33.65 -7.72 -12.58
CA LEU A 274 32.26 -7.66 -12.16
C LEU A 274 32.10 -7.98 -10.67
N GLU A 275 32.82 -8.98 -10.15
CA GLU A 275 32.83 -9.27 -8.71
C GLU A 275 33.32 -8.05 -7.90
N ARG A 276 34.39 -7.40 -8.36
CA ARG A 276 34.87 -6.17 -7.73
C ARG A 276 33.88 -5.00 -7.85
N ALA A 277 33.12 -4.91 -8.94
CA ALA A 277 32.07 -3.93 -9.12
C ALA A 277 30.91 -4.20 -8.17
N LEU A 278 30.47 -5.46 -8.06
CA LEU A 278 29.42 -5.88 -7.13
C LEU A 278 29.79 -5.54 -5.68
N ARG A 279 30.97 -5.93 -5.23
CA ARG A 279 31.45 -5.63 -3.86
C ARG A 279 31.49 -4.13 -3.58
N ARG A 280 31.92 -3.31 -4.57
CA ARG A 280 31.92 -1.84 -4.42
C ARG A 280 30.51 -1.27 -4.33
N SER A 281 29.59 -1.69 -5.18
CA SER A 281 28.21 -1.20 -5.19
C SER A 281 27.48 -1.59 -3.91
N VAL A 282 27.66 -2.81 -3.39
CA VAL A 282 27.16 -3.26 -2.08
C VAL A 282 27.74 -2.41 -0.95
N SER A 283 29.06 -2.15 -0.96
CA SER A 283 29.69 -1.29 0.06
C SER A 283 29.15 0.14 0.01
N SER A 284 28.95 0.70 -1.21
CA SER A 284 28.37 2.05 -1.38
C SER A 284 26.90 2.09 -0.92
N ALA A 285 26.13 1.03 -1.14
CA ALA A 285 24.77 0.90 -0.63
C ALA A 285 24.75 0.91 0.90
N HIS A 286 25.60 0.12 1.55
CA HIS A 286 25.72 0.12 3.01
C HIS A 286 26.15 1.49 3.57
N GLU A 287 27.03 2.20 2.89
CA GLU A 287 27.43 3.53 3.31
C GLU A 287 26.29 4.54 3.15
N ALA A 288 25.59 4.53 2.01
CA ALA A 288 24.44 5.39 1.78
C ALA A 288 23.31 5.14 2.79
N PHE A 289 23.08 3.88 3.17
CA PHE A 289 22.07 3.52 4.17
C PHE A 289 22.37 4.09 5.56
N ARG A 290 23.64 4.15 5.97
CA ARG A 290 24.02 4.77 7.24
C ARG A 290 23.65 6.25 7.36
N TYR A 291 23.56 6.97 6.25
CA TYR A 291 23.11 8.36 6.23
C TYR A 291 21.59 8.52 6.37
N LEU A 292 20.82 7.45 6.22
CA LEU A 292 19.36 7.45 6.45
C LEU A 292 19.00 7.23 7.92
N ASP A 293 19.94 6.72 8.71
CA ASP A 293 19.78 6.38 10.13
C ASP A 293 20.06 7.57 11.08
N GLY A 294 20.66 8.63 10.61
CA GLY A 294 21.06 9.81 11.39
C GLY A 294 20.16 11.01 11.15
#